data_d2c41e171748aa94f8339fb244c9feac
#
_entry.id   d2c41e171748aa94f8339fb244c9feac
#
_cell.length_a   1.000
_cell.length_b   1.000
_cell.length_c   1.000
_cell.angle_alpha   90.00
_cell.angle_beta   90.00
_cell.angle_gamma   90.00
#
_symmetry.space_group_name_H-M   'P 1'
#
loop_
_entity.id
_entity.type
_entity.pdbx_description
1 polymer ?
#
loop_
_entity_poly.entity_id
_entity_poly.type
_entity_poly.pdbx_seq_one_letter_code
_entity_poly.pdbx_strand_id
1 'polypeptide(L)'
;MRKRIERHINQRTEMLSGISHDLRTPLTRMKLQLAFIKDKETVNKLTEDINEMEKMLNEYLQFTSSSYVEKDEMFNLSELISEVIEKYNNENISQNLTPRIYFNGRKNLINRCLNNLIDNSLKYANKVEISLSKKNTNLFIIIDDDGPGIPKNEYENVFKPFYKIDK
;
A
#
# COMPACT_ATOMS: atom_id res chain seq x y z
N MET A 1 -10.15 -0.40 30.67
CA MET A 1 -9.34 -1.32 29.84
C MET A 1 -9.04 -0.74 28.46
N ARG A 2 -10.01 -0.31 27.66
CA ARG A 2 -9.87 0.26 26.30
C ARG A 2 -8.86 1.42 26.21
N LYS A 3 -8.97 2.44 27.08
CA LYS A 3 -8.05 3.60 27.12
C LYS A 3 -6.58 3.23 27.38
N ARG A 4 -6.32 2.14 28.10
CA ARG A 4 -4.97 1.66 28.39
C ARG A 4 -4.32 0.99 27.17
N ILE A 5 -5.13 0.24 26.43
CA ILE A 5 -4.71 -0.38 25.16
C ILE A 5 -4.43 0.70 24.12
N GLU A 6 -5.32 1.68 23.97
CA GLU A 6 -5.16 2.84 23.07
C GLU A 6 -3.86 3.62 23.39
N ARG A 7 -3.57 3.83 24.68
CA ARG A 7 -2.35 4.53 25.09
C ARG A 7 -1.07 3.73 24.76
N HIS A 8 -1.07 2.42 24.97
CA HIS A 8 0.07 1.57 24.59
C HIS A 8 0.31 1.53 23.08
N ILE A 9 -0.76 1.53 22.29
CA ILE A 9 -0.65 1.55 20.85
C ILE A 9 -0.13 2.89 20.37
N ASN A 10 -0.64 4.00 20.88
CA ASN A 10 -0.15 5.34 20.54
C ASN A 10 1.33 5.50 20.90
N GLN A 11 1.75 5.07 22.07
CA GLN A 11 3.17 5.08 22.46
C GLN A 11 4.06 4.26 21.51
N ARG A 12 3.59 3.06 21.10
CA ARG A 12 4.31 2.25 20.11
C ARG A 12 4.40 2.96 18.76
N THR A 13 3.32 3.59 18.32
CA THR A 13 3.27 4.31 17.04
C THR A 13 4.21 5.52 17.05
N GLU A 14 4.21 6.32 18.13
CA GLU A 14 5.13 7.45 18.30
C GLU A 14 6.59 6.99 18.32
N MET A 15 6.90 5.94 19.07
CA MET A 15 8.26 5.37 19.12
C MET A 15 8.73 4.89 17.74
N LEU A 16 7.86 4.19 17.00
CA LEU A 16 8.17 3.68 15.67
C LEU A 16 8.31 4.82 14.64
N SER A 17 7.51 5.87 14.77
CA SER A 17 7.65 7.08 13.94
C SER A 17 9.00 7.77 14.17
N GLY A 18 9.45 7.88 15.43
CA GLY A 18 10.77 8.40 15.79
C GLY A 18 11.91 7.55 15.21
N ILE A 19 11.85 6.23 15.41
CA ILE A 19 12.85 5.29 14.87
C ILE A 19 12.94 5.41 13.33
N SER A 20 11.82 5.58 12.66
CA SER A 20 11.83 5.70 11.20
C SER A 20 12.43 7.00 10.70
N HIS A 21 12.16 8.10 11.39
CA HIS A 21 12.85 9.36 11.11
C HIS A 21 14.37 9.18 11.25
N ASP A 22 14.79 8.51 12.32
CA ASP A 22 16.21 8.29 12.60
C ASP A 22 16.87 7.31 11.63
N LEU A 23 16.12 6.34 11.10
CA LEU A 23 16.60 5.44 10.05
C LEU A 23 16.62 6.07 8.65
N ARG A 24 15.73 7.02 8.37
CA ARG A 24 15.73 7.73 7.08
C ARG A 24 16.98 8.59 6.88
N THR A 25 17.51 9.16 7.95
CA THR A 25 18.73 9.99 7.92
C THR A 25 19.95 9.23 7.39
N PRO A 26 20.33 8.03 7.92
CA PRO A 26 21.43 7.26 7.36
C PRO A 26 21.17 6.75 5.94
N LEU A 27 19.93 6.36 5.60
CA LEU A 27 19.59 5.95 4.23
C LEU A 27 19.80 7.09 3.22
N THR A 28 19.36 8.30 3.55
CA THR A 28 19.61 9.50 2.72
C THR A 28 21.11 9.77 2.60
N ARG A 29 21.89 9.62 3.68
CA ARG A 29 23.35 9.79 3.64
C ARG A 29 24.01 8.75 2.74
N MET A 30 23.58 7.49 2.79
CA MET A 30 24.07 6.43 1.88
C MET A 30 23.80 6.80 0.43
N LYS A 31 22.59 7.26 0.08
CA LYS A 31 22.28 7.75 -1.27
C LYS A 31 23.20 8.85 -1.74
N LEU A 32 23.48 9.82 -0.86
CA LEU A 32 24.41 10.91 -1.17
C LEU A 32 25.85 10.41 -1.39
N GLN A 33 26.29 9.42 -0.61
CA GLN A 33 27.62 8.83 -0.78
C GLN A 33 27.76 8.05 -2.09
N LEU A 34 26.68 7.41 -2.56
CA LEU A 34 26.67 6.71 -3.85
C LEU A 34 26.95 7.66 -5.04
N ALA A 35 26.59 8.95 -4.92
CA ALA A 35 26.86 9.95 -5.95
C ALA A 35 28.37 10.17 -6.23
N PHE A 36 29.25 9.77 -5.31
CA PHE A 36 30.72 9.90 -5.46
C PHE A 36 31.37 8.61 -6.01
N ILE A 37 30.61 7.53 -6.18
CA ILE A 37 31.10 6.25 -6.70
C ILE A 37 31.04 6.30 -8.23
N LYS A 38 32.12 5.91 -8.90
CA LYS A 38 32.22 5.96 -10.38
C LYS A 38 31.62 4.73 -11.05
N ASP A 39 31.57 3.60 -10.34
CA ASP A 39 31.02 2.36 -10.86
C ASP A 39 29.48 2.40 -10.86
N LYS A 40 28.91 2.66 -12.04
CA LYS A 40 27.46 2.79 -12.22
C LYS A 40 26.68 1.51 -11.91
N GLU A 41 27.26 0.33 -12.18
CA GLU A 41 26.57 -0.93 -11.92
C GLU A 41 26.39 -1.16 -10.41
N THR A 42 27.46 -0.98 -9.64
CA THR A 42 27.42 -1.04 -8.17
C THR A 42 26.50 0.03 -7.58
N VAL A 43 26.55 1.26 -8.11
CA VAL A 43 25.65 2.35 -7.67
C VAL A 43 24.18 2.00 -7.88
N ASN A 44 23.82 1.45 -9.04
CA ASN A 44 22.43 1.08 -9.31
C ASN A 44 21.94 -0.01 -8.34
N LYS A 45 22.71 -1.09 -8.15
CA LYS A 45 22.36 -2.17 -7.21
C LYS A 45 22.17 -1.65 -5.79
N LEU A 46 23.11 -0.86 -5.28
CA LEU A 46 23.03 -0.30 -3.94
C LEU A 46 21.87 0.71 -3.80
N THR A 47 21.55 1.46 -4.86
CA THR A 47 20.41 2.38 -4.87
C THR A 47 19.08 1.61 -4.79
N GLU A 48 18.96 0.49 -5.52
CA GLU A 48 17.81 -0.40 -5.45
C GLU A 48 17.63 -0.97 -4.04
N ASP A 49 18.71 -1.45 -3.42
CA ASP A 49 18.69 -1.98 -2.04
C ASP A 49 18.24 -0.92 -1.04
N ILE A 50 18.78 0.31 -1.13
CA ILE A 50 18.38 1.42 -0.26
C ILE A 50 16.91 1.79 -0.46
N ASN A 51 16.42 1.82 -1.71
CA ASN A 51 15.03 2.10 -2.01
C ASN A 51 14.11 1.01 -1.45
N GLU A 52 14.51 -0.26 -1.52
CA GLU A 52 13.77 -1.36 -0.92
C GLU A 52 13.71 -1.23 0.61
N MET A 53 14.82 -0.86 1.26
CA MET A 53 14.86 -0.59 2.71
C MET A 53 13.93 0.56 3.11
N GLU A 54 13.92 1.66 2.37
CA GLU A 54 12.99 2.79 2.61
C GLU A 54 11.54 2.35 2.43
N LYS A 55 11.25 1.54 1.42
CA LYS A 55 9.91 1.00 1.17
C LYS A 55 9.47 0.13 2.34
N MET A 56 10.28 -0.83 2.77
CA MET A 56 9.97 -1.70 3.91
C MET A 56 9.73 -0.90 5.20
N LEU A 57 10.55 0.13 5.46
CA LEU A 57 10.40 0.99 6.61
C LEU A 57 9.06 1.75 6.59
N ASN A 58 8.69 2.32 5.44
CA ASN A 58 7.43 3.02 5.27
C ASN A 58 6.22 2.08 5.38
N GLU A 59 6.28 0.87 4.83
CA GLU A 59 5.24 -0.15 4.96
C GLU A 59 5.04 -0.56 6.41
N TYR A 60 6.13 -0.76 7.16
CA TYR A 60 6.08 -1.09 8.58
C TYR A 60 5.43 0.02 9.42
N LEU A 61 5.78 1.27 9.14
CA LEU A 61 5.15 2.43 9.79
C LEU A 61 3.66 2.53 9.50
N GLN A 62 3.29 2.37 8.23
CA GLN A 62 1.90 2.39 7.81
C GLN A 62 1.10 1.26 8.48
N PHE A 63 1.68 0.08 8.64
CA PHE A 63 1.05 -1.03 9.34
C PHE A 63 0.79 -0.70 10.81
N THR A 64 1.73 -0.03 11.47
CA THR A 64 1.65 0.25 12.91
C THR A 64 0.82 1.48 13.25
N SER A 65 0.80 2.51 12.39
CA SER A 65 0.18 3.81 12.69
C SER A 65 -1.30 3.93 12.26
N SER A 66 -1.76 3.13 11.31
CA SER A 66 -3.01 3.40 10.62
C SER A 66 -4.28 2.87 11.28
N SER A 67 -4.18 2.08 12.35
CA SER A 67 -5.35 1.34 12.85
C SER A 67 -6.27 2.13 13.78
N TYR A 68 -5.85 3.26 14.36
CA TYR A 68 -6.51 3.79 15.55
C TYR A 68 -6.94 5.26 15.55
N VAL A 69 -6.54 6.06 14.56
CA VAL A 69 -6.76 7.52 14.59
C VAL A 69 -7.82 7.99 13.60
N GLU A 70 -8.06 7.22 12.53
CA GLU A 70 -9.02 7.64 11.51
C GLU A 70 -10.44 7.29 11.91
N LYS A 71 -11.32 8.31 11.89
CA LYS A 71 -12.76 8.14 12.13
C LYS A 71 -13.47 7.74 10.84
N ASP A 72 -14.61 7.06 11.02
CA ASP A 72 -15.49 6.80 9.90
C ASP A 72 -16.10 8.12 9.42
N GLU A 73 -16.11 8.31 8.10
CA GLU A 73 -16.73 9.44 7.41
C GLU A 73 -17.51 8.95 6.19
N MET A 74 -18.53 9.72 5.81
CA MET A 74 -19.28 9.46 4.58
C MET A 74 -18.55 10.05 3.39
N PHE A 75 -18.25 9.24 2.38
CA PHE A 75 -17.59 9.69 1.15
C PHE A 75 -18.12 8.96 -0.08
N ASN A 76 -17.88 9.53 -1.25
CA ASN A 76 -18.20 8.91 -2.53
C ASN A 76 -17.10 7.89 -2.91
N LEU A 77 -17.43 6.61 -2.77
CA LEU A 77 -16.49 5.53 -3.06
C LEU A 77 -16.13 5.43 -4.55
N SER A 78 -17.08 5.75 -5.43
CA SER A 78 -16.83 5.76 -6.87
C SER A 78 -15.80 6.83 -7.27
N GLU A 79 -15.90 8.03 -6.71
CA GLU A 79 -14.92 9.10 -6.91
C GLU A 79 -13.55 8.73 -6.34
N LEU A 80 -13.52 8.19 -5.11
CA LEU A 80 -12.26 7.76 -4.51
C LEU A 80 -11.51 6.75 -5.39
N ILE A 81 -12.22 5.75 -5.93
CA ILE A 81 -11.60 4.75 -6.81
C ILE A 81 -11.09 5.41 -8.10
N SER A 82 -11.90 6.29 -8.74
CA SER A 82 -11.45 7.03 -9.93
C SER A 82 -10.21 7.88 -9.66
N GLU A 83 -10.19 8.64 -8.55
CA GLU A 83 -9.04 9.47 -8.16
C GLU A 83 -7.77 8.62 -7.94
N VAL A 84 -7.93 7.42 -7.39
CA VAL A 84 -6.80 6.49 -7.20
C VAL A 84 -6.29 6.02 -8.56
N ILE A 85 -7.15 5.59 -9.46
CA ILE A 85 -6.78 5.09 -10.79
C ILE A 85 -6.09 6.18 -11.61
N GLU A 86 -6.64 7.39 -11.62
CA GLU A 86 -6.09 8.53 -12.36
C GLU A 86 -4.64 8.85 -11.98
N LYS A 87 -4.26 8.68 -10.71
CA LYS A 87 -2.88 8.90 -10.25
C LYS A 87 -1.85 7.97 -10.88
N TYR A 88 -2.27 6.77 -11.26
CA TYR A 88 -1.36 5.84 -11.93
C TYR A 88 -1.04 6.24 -13.37
N ASN A 89 -1.93 7.01 -14.02
CA ASN A 89 -1.77 7.45 -15.42
C ASN A 89 -1.31 6.30 -16.34
N ASN A 90 -1.94 5.12 -16.19
CA ASN A 90 -1.53 3.89 -16.84
C ASN A 90 -2.67 3.35 -17.71
N GLU A 91 -2.44 3.27 -19.02
CA GLU A 91 -3.43 2.80 -20.00
C GLU A 91 -3.82 1.32 -19.83
N ASN A 92 -3.05 0.56 -19.07
CA ASN A 92 -3.34 -0.84 -18.77
C ASN A 92 -4.36 -1.02 -17.64
N ILE A 93 -4.81 0.06 -17.01
CA ILE A 93 -5.85 0.01 -15.99
C ILE A 93 -7.18 0.42 -16.61
N SER A 94 -8.14 -0.50 -16.64
CA SER A 94 -9.51 -0.24 -17.02
C SER A 94 -10.43 -0.15 -15.79
N GLN A 95 -11.51 0.62 -15.90
CA GLN A 95 -12.47 0.76 -14.81
C GLN A 95 -13.91 0.60 -15.25
N ASN A 96 -14.71 -0.06 -14.42
CA ASN A 96 -16.15 -0.21 -14.57
C ASN A 96 -16.85 0.09 -13.24
N LEU A 97 -17.09 1.37 -12.97
CA LEU A 97 -17.57 1.84 -11.67
C LEU A 97 -19.04 2.25 -11.75
N THR A 98 -19.88 1.64 -10.90
CA THR A 98 -21.22 2.18 -10.66
C THR A 98 -21.09 3.56 -10.01
N PRO A 99 -21.67 4.63 -10.63
CA PRO A 99 -21.49 5.99 -10.12
C PRO A 99 -22.27 6.25 -8.83
N ARG A 100 -21.82 7.24 -8.07
CA ARG A 100 -22.50 7.77 -6.87
C ARG A 100 -22.77 6.72 -5.77
N ILE A 101 -21.84 5.82 -5.56
CA ILE A 101 -21.86 4.91 -4.42
C ILE A 101 -21.22 5.61 -3.23
N TYR A 102 -22.02 5.85 -2.19
CA TYR A 102 -21.55 6.43 -0.92
C TYR A 102 -21.26 5.31 0.07
N PHE A 103 -20.20 5.46 0.84
CA PHE A 103 -19.77 4.54 1.87
C PHE A 103 -19.38 5.28 3.14
N ASN A 104 -19.77 4.73 4.30
CA ASN A 104 -19.36 5.24 5.60
C ASN A 104 -18.25 4.37 6.15
N GLY A 105 -17.05 4.90 6.27
CA GLY A 105 -15.89 4.17 6.73
C GLY A 105 -14.62 5.01 6.71
N ARG A 106 -13.49 4.37 6.93
CA ARG A 106 -12.18 5.03 7.00
C ARG A 106 -11.60 5.20 5.60
N LYS A 107 -11.76 6.41 5.05
CA LYS A 107 -11.41 6.76 3.66
C LYS A 107 -9.94 6.46 3.33
N ASN A 108 -9.00 6.85 4.22
CA ASN A 108 -7.58 6.65 3.98
C ASN A 108 -7.17 5.17 4.05
N LEU A 109 -7.83 4.36 4.88
CA LEU A 109 -7.59 2.92 4.90
C LEU A 109 -8.02 2.25 3.59
N ILE A 110 -9.18 2.64 3.06
CA ILE A 110 -9.66 2.13 1.77
C ILE A 110 -8.74 2.59 0.65
N ASN A 111 -8.37 3.87 0.61
CA ASN A 111 -7.42 4.41 -0.35
C ASN A 111 -6.09 3.61 -0.34
N ARG A 112 -5.55 3.31 0.84
CA ARG A 112 -4.34 2.52 0.97
C ARG A 112 -4.53 1.08 0.51
N CYS A 113 -5.66 0.47 0.84
CA CYS A 113 -5.98 -0.88 0.38
C CYS A 113 -6.01 -0.96 -1.15
N LEU A 114 -6.67 0.01 -1.80
CA LEU A 114 -6.73 0.11 -3.25
C LEU A 114 -5.34 0.26 -3.87
N ASN A 115 -4.52 1.20 -3.37
CA ASN A 115 -3.16 1.39 -3.87
C ASN A 115 -2.32 0.10 -3.73
N ASN A 116 -2.37 -0.57 -2.58
CA ASN A 116 -1.62 -1.80 -2.36
C ASN A 116 -2.02 -2.91 -3.33
N LEU A 117 -3.33 -3.06 -3.62
CA LEU A 117 -3.82 -4.07 -4.55
C LEU A 117 -3.45 -3.71 -5.99
N ILE A 118 -3.61 -2.45 -6.40
CA ILE A 118 -3.26 -1.99 -7.75
C ILE A 118 -1.74 -2.11 -7.97
N ASP A 119 -0.91 -1.67 -7.02
CA ASP A 119 0.55 -1.82 -7.09
C ASP A 119 0.96 -3.29 -7.25
N ASN A 120 0.28 -4.19 -6.51
CA ASN A 120 0.53 -5.61 -6.60
C ASN A 120 0.15 -6.15 -7.99
N SER A 121 -1.04 -5.81 -8.48
CA SER A 121 -1.49 -6.22 -9.81
C SER A 121 -0.56 -5.71 -10.92
N LEU A 122 -0.18 -4.42 -10.91
CA LEU A 122 0.74 -3.83 -11.89
C LEU A 122 2.16 -4.42 -11.84
N LYS A 123 2.55 -4.96 -10.70
CA LYS A 123 3.86 -5.62 -10.57
C LYS A 123 3.93 -6.98 -11.26
N TYR A 124 2.82 -7.70 -11.32
CA TYR A 124 2.78 -9.10 -11.77
C TYR A 124 1.95 -9.31 -13.04
N ALA A 125 1.18 -8.31 -13.46
CA ALA A 125 0.27 -8.37 -14.60
C ALA A 125 0.51 -7.24 -15.61
N ASN A 126 -0.03 -7.43 -16.81
CA ASN A 126 0.00 -6.41 -17.87
C ASN A 126 -1.30 -5.63 -17.93
N LYS A 127 -2.42 -6.20 -17.49
CA LYS A 127 -3.75 -5.58 -17.50
C LYS A 127 -4.41 -5.72 -16.14
N VAL A 128 -5.06 -4.64 -15.72
CA VAL A 128 -5.83 -4.59 -14.47
C VAL A 128 -7.21 -4.04 -14.75
N GLU A 129 -8.25 -4.72 -14.31
CA GLU A 129 -9.64 -4.23 -14.38
C GLU A 129 -10.16 -4.00 -12.97
N ILE A 130 -10.69 -2.80 -12.72
CA ILE A 130 -11.24 -2.42 -11.42
C ILE A 130 -12.73 -2.16 -11.58
N SER A 131 -13.55 -2.89 -10.84
CA SER A 131 -15.00 -2.71 -10.87
C SER A 131 -15.58 -2.42 -9.49
N LEU A 132 -16.61 -1.57 -9.48
CA LEU A 132 -17.41 -1.27 -8.29
C LEU A 132 -18.87 -1.53 -8.59
N SER A 133 -19.50 -2.40 -7.81
CA SER A 133 -20.92 -2.70 -7.94
C SER A 133 -21.62 -2.80 -6.60
N LYS A 134 -22.93 -2.57 -6.63
CA LYS A 134 -23.79 -2.75 -5.46
C LYS A 134 -24.81 -3.85 -5.75
N LYS A 135 -24.82 -4.88 -4.89
CA LYS A 135 -25.83 -5.95 -4.94
C LYS A 135 -26.53 -6.00 -3.57
N ASN A 136 -27.82 -5.69 -3.56
CA ASN A 136 -28.59 -5.54 -2.32
C ASN A 136 -27.95 -4.49 -1.37
N THR A 137 -27.55 -4.94 -0.18
CA THR A 137 -26.87 -4.12 0.84
C THR A 137 -25.35 -4.15 0.75
N ASN A 138 -24.78 -5.04 -0.07
CA ASN A 138 -23.35 -5.25 -0.15
C ASN A 138 -22.74 -4.44 -1.29
N LEU A 139 -21.57 -3.88 -1.04
CA LEU A 139 -20.71 -3.25 -2.03
C LEU A 139 -19.57 -4.19 -2.38
N PHE A 140 -19.29 -4.32 -3.67
CA PHE A 140 -18.23 -5.16 -4.19
C PHE A 140 -17.24 -4.28 -4.95
N ILE A 141 -16.00 -4.27 -4.48
CA ILE A 141 -14.84 -3.76 -5.21
C ILE A 141 -14.10 -5.00 -5.70
N ILE A 142 -13.94 -5.14 -7.00
CA ILE A 142 -13.22 -6.27 -7.60
C ILE A 142 -12.05 -5.68 -8.37
N ILE A 143 -10.88 -6.24 -8.16
CA ILE A 143 -9.66 -5.92 -8.89
C ILE A 143 -9.20 -7.23 -9.51
N ASP A 144 -9.33 -7.32 -10.82
CA ASP A 144 -8.92 -8.47 -11.62
C ASP A 144 -7.66 -8.12 -12.40
N ASP A 145 -6.71 -9.04 -12.45
CA ASP A 145 -5.48 -8.91 -13.21
C ASP A 145 -5.18 -10.18 -14.03
N ASP A 146 -4.41 -10.01 -15.11
CA ASP A 146 -3.97 -11.08 -16.00
C ASP A 146 -2.63 -11.71 -15.57
N GLY A 147 -2.25 -11.55 -14.33
CA GLY A 147 -1.02 -12.09 -13.76
C GLY A 147 -1.06 -13.61 -13.55
N PRO A 148 0.03 -14.20 -13.03
CA PRO A 148 0.15 -15.65 -12.85
C PRO A 148 -0.77 -16.22 -11.77
N GLY A 149 -1.45 -15.36 -11.01
CA GLY A 149 -2.26 -15.75 -9.88
C GLY A 149 -1.44 -16.21 -8.67
N ILE A 150 -2.14 -16.60 -7.61
CA ILE A 150 -1.54 -17.06 -6.36
C ILE A 150 -1.76 -18.57 -6.24
N PRO A 151 -0.73 -19.38 -5.98
CA PRO A 151 -0.89 -20.82 -5.73
C PRO A 151 -1.81 -21.07 -4.52
N LYS A 152 -2.66 -22.09 -4.60
CA LYS A 152 -3.66 -22.38 -3.56
C LYS A 152 -3.08 -22.60 -2.17
N ASN A 153 -1.90 -23.18 -2.07
CA ASN A 153 -1.17 -23.40 -0.81
C ASN A 153 -0.65 -22.10 -0.19
N GLU A 154 -0.66 -20.98 -0.93
CA GLU A 154 -0.16 -19.69 -0.49
C GLU A 154 -1.29 -18.71 -0.08
N TYR A 155 -2.56 -19.05 -0.28
CA TYR A 155 -3.69 -18.15 0.00
C TYR A 155 -3.73 -17.61 1.43
N GLU A 156 -3.32 -18.39 2.43
CA GLU A 156 -3.24 -17.92 3.82
C GLU A 156 -1.95 -17.16 4.11
N ASN A 157 -0.87 -17.51 3.40
CA ASN A 157 0.44 -16.93 3.64
C ASN A 157 0.57 -15.50 3.08
N VAL A 158 -0.05 -15.22 1.92
CA VAL A 158 0.03 -13.89 1.27
C VAL A 158 -0.56 -12.75 2.10
N PHE A 159 -1.37 -13.05 3.11
CA PHE A 159 -1.88 -12.07 4.06
C PHE A 159 -0.96 -11.82 5.25
N LYS A 160 0.12 -12.58 5.39
CA LYS A 160 1.10 -12.34 6.45
C LYS A 160 1.96 -11.13 6.11
N PRO A 161 2.23 -10.24 7.08
CA PRO A 161 3.12 -9.11 6.85
C PRO A 161 4.48 -9.58 6.32
N PHE A 162 5.02 -8.86 5.34
CA PHE A 162 6.35 -9.10 4.74
C PHE A 162 6.52 -10.45 4.01
N TYR A 163 5.45 -11.21 3.86
CA TYR A 163 5.52 -12.46 3.10
C TYR A 163 5.65 -12.17 1.60
N LYS A 164 6.58 -12.83 0.96
CA LYS A 164 6.77 -12.83 -0.50
C LYS A 164 6.81 -14.29 -0.94
N ILE A 165 6.15 -14.59 -2.05
CA ILE A 165 6.26 -15.90 -2.68
C ILE A 165 7.62 -15.93 -3.39
N ASP A 166 8.52 -16.82 -2.95
CA ASP A 166 9.79 -17.05 -3.62
C ASP A 166 9.51 -17.60 -5.02
N LYS A 167 10.18 -16.99 -6.02
CA LYS A 167 10.10 -17.41 -7.43
C LYS A 167 11.11 -18.49 -7.70
#